data_016642aaf04d50096e56098acd8b58f7
#
_entry.id   016642aaf04d50096e56098acd8b58f7
#
_cell.length_a   1.000
_cell.length_b   1.000
_cell.length_c   1.000
_cell.angle_alpha   90.00
_cell.angle_beta   90.00
_cell.angle_gamma   90.00
#
_symmetry.space_group_name_H-M   'P 1'
#
loop_
_entity.id
_entity.type
_entity.pdbx_description
1 polymer ?
#
loop_
_entity_poly.entity_id
_entity_poly.type
_entity_poly.pdbx_seq_one_letter_code
_entity_poly.pdbx_strand_id
1 'polypeptide(L)'
;MTQPIPTESSPRGQRALTVTLLGGALAIAFEAYGTLTAMPAAADDLGRVDLYAWAFTGFVIGQVLAIVLAGRLVDRIGPVAPLAAGVGVFIVGLLGAGFAASMEALLVSRFVQGVGGG
;
A
#
# COMPACT_ATOMS: atom_id res chain seq x y z
N MET A 1 -17.96 20.23 -35.88
CA MET A 1 -16.81 19.92 -35.00
C MET A 1 -16.81 18.45 -34.69
N THR A 2 -15.97 17.69 -35.36
CA THR A 2 -15.75 16.28 -35.06
C THR A 2 -14.74 16.21 -33.93
N GLN A 3 -15.15 15.72 -32.78
CA GLN A 3 -14.21 15.37 -31.71
C GLN A 3 -13.29 14.25 -32.21
N PRO A 4 -11.97 14.32 -32.00
CA PRO A 4 -11.11 13.21 -32.34
C PRO A 4 -11.53 12.00 -31.48
N ILE A 5 -11.80 10.89 -32.17
CA ILE A 5 -12.08 9.60 -31.52
C ILE A 5 -10.85 9.28 -30.66
N PRO A 6 -11.03 8.92 -29.37
CA PRO A 6 -9.88 8.50 -28.55
C PRO A 6 -9.14 7.40 -29.28
N THR A 7 -7.86 7.63 -29.57
CA THR A 7 -7.00 6.64 -30.20
C THR A 7 -7.02 5.37 -29.37
N GLU A 8 -7.49 4.29 -29.96
CA GLU A 8 -7.47 2.97 -29.32
C GLU A 8 -6.09 2.72 -28.75
N SER A 9 -6.03 2.50 -27.43
CA SER A 9 -4.79 2.16 -26.75
C SER A 9 -4.20 0.92 -27.43
N SER A 10 -2.92 0.95 -27.78
CA SER A 10 -2.30 -0.16 -28.48
C SER A 10 -2.50 -1.46 -27.70
N PRO A 11 -2.60 -2.63 -28.36
CA PRO A 11 -2.79 -3.92 -27.68
C PRO A 11 -1.72 -4.19 -26.61
N ARG A 12 -0.52 -3.65 -26.79
CA ARG A 12 0.55 -3.72 -25.79
C ARG A 12 0.26 -2.86 -24.56
N GLY A 13 -0.29 -1.66 -24.75
CA GLY A 13 -0.69 -0.78 -23.66
C GLY A 13 -1.84 -1.36 -22.84
N GLN A 14 -2.82 -1.98 -23.49
CA GLN A 14 -3.93 -2.65 -22.81
C GLN A 14 -3.46 -3.85 -21.99
N ARG A 15 -2.54 -4.67 -22.53
CA ARG A 15 -1.95 -5.79 -21.78
C ARG A 15 -1.14 -5.32 -20.59
N ALA A 16 -0.31 -4.29 -20.76
CA ALA A 16 0.45 -3.71 -19.67
C ALA A 16 -0.46 -3.18 -18.56
N LEU A 17 -1.52 -2.46 -18.91
CA LEU A 17 -2.51 -1.97 -17.95
C LEU A 17 -3.21 -3.12 -17.21
N THR A 18 -3.66 -4.14 -17.94
CA THR A 18 -4.33 -5.31 -17.34
C THR A 18 -3.40 -6.04 -16.37
N VAL A 19 -2.15 -6.30 -16.76
CA VAL A 19 -1.15 -6.95 -15.89
C VAL A 19 -0.87 -6.11 -14.64
N THR A 20 -0.75 -4.80 -14.78
CA THR A 20 -0.54 -3.90 -13.64
C THR A 20 -1.73 -3.90 -12.69
N LEU A 21 -2.95 -3.81 -13.20
CA LEU A 21 -4.16 -3.82 -12.38
C LEU A 21 -4.36 -5.17 -11.68
N LEU A 22 -4.19 -6.28 -12.39
CA LEU A 22 -4.29 -7.62 -11.80
C LEU A 22 -3.18 -7.86 -10.77
N GLY A 23 -1.95 -7.46 -11.08
CA GLY A 23 -0.82 -7.56 -10.16
C GLY A 23 -1.06 -6.75 -8.89
N GLY A 24 -1.55 -5.51 -9.03
CA GLY A 24 -1.92 -4.66 -7.91
C GLY A 24 -3.03 -5.26 -7.05
N ALA A 25 -4.09 -5.77 -7.67
CA ALA A 25 -5.19 -6.42 -6.97
C ALA A 25 -4.74 -7.66 -6.20
N LEU A 26 -3.87 -8.49 -6.81
CA LEU A 26 -3.29 -9.66 -6.15
C LEU A 26 -2.39 -9.27 -4.98
N ALA A 27 -1.58 -8.22 -5.13
CA ALA A 27 -0.72 -7.72 -4.06
C ALA A 27 -1.55 -7.22 -2.86
N ILE A 28 -2.63 -6.46 -3.11
CA ILE A 28 -3.55 -6.00 -2.08
C ILE A 28 -4.23 -7.19 -1.38
N ALA A 29 -4.71 -8.16 -2.15
CA ALA A 29 -5.34 -9.35 -1.58
C ALA A 29 -4.35 -10.15 -0.74
N PHE A 30 -3.13 -10.37 -1.23
CA PHE A 30 -2.07 -11.06 -0.49
C PHE A 30 -1.73 -10.34 0.83
N GLU A 31 -1.58 -9.02 0.77
CA GLU A 31 -1.30 -8.19 1.95
C GLU A 31 -2.43 -8.29 2.98
N ALA A 32 -3.69 -8.17 2.54
CA ALA A 32 -4.86 -8.25 3.40
C ALA A 32 -4.97 -9.62 4.09
N TYR A 33 -4.88 -10.70 3.33
CA TYR A 33 -4.95 -12.06 3.88
C TYR A 33 -3.72 -12.42 4.73
N GLY A 34 -2.53 -12.00 4.31
CA GLY A 34 -1.30 -12.18 5.07
C GLY A 34 -1.38 -11.49 6.43
N THR A 35 -1.88 -10.26 6.46
CA THR A 35 -2.09 -9.51 7.70
C THR A 35 -3.12 -10.19 8.61
N LEU A 36 -4.28 -10.58 8.08
CA LEU A 36 -5.31 -11.27 8.85
C LEU A 36 -4.81 -12.57 9.48
N THR A 37 -3.90 -13.26 8.79
CA THR A 37 -3.36 -14.55 9.25
C THR A 37 -2.20 -14.36 10.24
N ALA A 38 -1.29 -13.43 9.96
CA ALA A 38 -0.06 -13.25 10.72
C ALA A 38 -0.22 -12.37 11.97
N MET A 39 -1.14 -11.39 11.94
CA MET A 39 -1.28 -10.42 13.03
C MET A 39 -1.71 -11.02 14.36
N PRO A 40 -2.64 -11.99 14.44
CA PRO A 40 -2.96 -12.63 15.72
C PRO A 40 -1.75 -13.30 16.35
N ALA A 41 -0.98 -14.07 15.56
CA ALA A 41 0.23 -14.74 16.03
C ALA A 41 1.29 -13.72 16.49
N ALA A 42 1.49 -12.64 15.74
CA ALA A 42 2.41 -11.57 16.11
C ALA A 42 1.99 -10.86 17.42
N ALA A 43 0.70 -10.63 17.62
CA ALA A 43 0.18 -10.01 18.84
C ALA A 43 0.39 -10.91 20.06
N ASP A 44 0.19 -12.22 19.90
CA ASP A 44 0.44 -13.21 20.95
C ASP A 44 1.93 -13.31 21.30
N ASP A 45 2.80 -13.40 20.29
CA ASP A 45 4.25 -13.50 20.46
C ASP A 45 4.85 -12.25 21.11
N LEU A 46 4.35 -11.06 20.76
CA LEU A 46 4.80 -9.79 21.30
C LEU A 46 4.10 -9.39 22.61
N GLY A 47 3.11 -10.18 23.06
CA GLY A 47 2.46 -10.03 24.36
C GLY A 47 1.57 -8.79 24.53
N ARG A 48 1.16 -8.15 23.43
CA ARG A 48 0.38 -6.90 23.42
C ARG A 48 -0.85 -7.02 22.52
N VAL A 49 -1.75 -7.95 22.87
CA VAL A 49 -3.00 -8.17 22.13
C VAL A 49 -3.92 -6.93 22.14
N ASP A 50 -3.78 -6.10 23.17
CA ASP A 50 -4.48 -4.80 23.28
C ASP A 50 -4.15 -3.81 22.12
N LEU A 51 -2.95 -3.92 21.56
CA LEU A 51 -2.50 -3.07 20.46
C LEU A 51 -2.82 -3.63 19.07
N TYR A 52 -3.37 -4.83 18.99
CA TYR A 52 -3.72 -5.49 17.72
C TYR A 52 -4.60 -4.62 16.82
N ALA A 53 -5.68 -4.06 17.36
CA ALA A 53 -6.59 -3.19 16.61
C ALA A 53 -5.90 -1.90 16.13
N TRP A 54 -4.95 -1.37 16.90
CA TRP A 54 -4.19 -0.18 16.53
C TRP A 54 -3.26 -0.40 15.34
N ALA A 55 -2.77 -1.62 15.13
CA ALA A 55 -1.97 -1.94 13.95
C ALA A 55 -2.77 -1.81 12.64
N PHE A 56 -4.03 -2.22 12.64
CA PHE A 56 -4.94 -1.99 11.52
C PHE A 56 -5.29 -0.51 11.36
N THR A 57 -5.64 0.14 12.45
CA THR A 57 -5.99 1.56 12.46
C THR A 57 -4.82 2.42 11.95
N GLY A 58 -3.60 2.15 12.42
CA GLY A 58 -2.40 2.84 11.98
C GLY A 58 -2.15 2.70 10.48
N PHE A 59 -2.32 1.51 9.93
CA PHE A 59 -2.23 1.27 8.49
C PHE A 59 -3.25 2.09 7.71
N VAL A 60 -4.52 2.05 8.11
CA VAL A 60 -5.61 2.77 7.43
C VAL A 60 -5.41 4.29 7.51
N ILE A 61 -5.00 4.82 8.65
CA ILE A 61 -4.70 6.25 8.81
C ILE A 61 -3.56 6.65 7.87
N GLY A 62 -2.47 5.89 7.84
CA GLY A 62 -1.36 6.11 6.93
C GLY A 62 -1.81 6.13 5.47
N GLN A 63 -2.63 5.18 5.08
CA GLN A 63 -3.18 5.07 3.73
C GLN A 63 -4.06 6.28 3.35
N VAL A 64 -4.97 6.69 4.22
CA VAL A 64 -5.85 7.85 3.96
C VAL A 64 -5.04 9.14 3.81
N LEU A 65 -4.05 9.37 4.68
CA LEU A 65 -3.16 10.52 4.58
C LEU A 65 -2.38 10.50 3.26
N ALA A 66 -1.86 9.35 2.88
CA ALA A 66 -1.07 9.20 1.66
C ALA A 66 -1.91 9.43 0.40
N ILE A 67 -3.15 8.94 0.33
CA ILE A 67 -4.06 9.17 -0.80
C ILE A 67 -4.23 10.67 -1.06
N VAL A 68 -4.44 11.47 0.00
CA VAL A 68 -4.62 12.92 -0.11
C VAL A 68 -3.34 13.59 -0.60
N LEU A 69 -2.19 13.20 -0.06
CA LEU A 69 -0.88 13.75 -0.44
C LEU A 69 -0.46 13.31 -1.85
N ALA A 70 -0.65 12.03 -2.16
CA ALA A 70 -0.33 11.46 -3.47
C ALA A 70 -1.15 12.12 -4.58
N GLY A 71 -2.45 12.35 -4.37
CA GLY A 71 -3.28 13.05 -5.35
C GLY A 71 -2.71 14.41 -5.72
N ARG A 72 -2.31 15.21 -4.76
CA ARG A 72 -1.67 16.53 -5.01
C ARG A 72 -0.33 16.42 -5.71
N LEU A 73 0.43 15.38 -5.39
CA LEU A 73 1.75 15.17 -5.97
C LEU A 73 1.65 14.68 -7.41
N VAL A 74 0.71 13.78 -7.70
CA VAL A 74 0.41 13.32 -9.06
C VAL A 74 0.01 14.49 -9.97
N ASP A 75 -0.80 15.42 -9.47
CA ASP A 75 -1.22 16.60 -10.22
C ASP A 75 -0.04 17.54 -10.58
N ARG A 76 1.03 17.52 -9.78
CA ARG A 76 2.19 18.40 -9.98
C ARG A 76 3.29 17.79 -10.83
N ILE A 77 3.64 16.53 -10.60
CA ILE A 77 4.82 15.87 -11.19
C ILE A 77 4.49 14.60 -11.98
N GLY A 78 3.20 14.27 -12.11
CA GLY A 78 2.75 13.06 -12.78
C GLY A 78 2.72 11.82 -11.87
N PRO A 79 2.19 10.68 -12.36
CA PRO A 79 1.91 9.52 -11.52
C PRO A 79 3.12 8.62 -11.25
N VAL A 80 4.17 8.67 -12.09
CA VAL A 80 5.28 7.69 -12.03
C VAL A 80 6.14 7.87 -10.77
N ALA A 81 6.53 9.10 -10.46
CA ALA A 81 7.39 9.39 -9.30
C ALA A 81 6.68 9.13 -7.95
N PRO A 82 5.43 9.57 -7.74
CA PRO A 82 4.68 9.24 -6.53
C PRO A 82 4.45 7.74 -6.36
N LEU A 83 4.15 7.02 -7.44
CA LEU A 83 3.96 5.57 -7.41
C LEU A 83 5.24 4.85 -7.01
N ALA A 84 6.37 5.21 -7.62
CA ALA A 84 7.67 4.62 -7.27
C ALA A 84 8.06 4.90 -5.81
N ALA A 85 7.84 6.11 -5.33
CA ALA A 85 8.07 6.49 -3.94
C ALA A 85 7.16 5.69 -2.99
N GLY A 86 5.87 5.56 -3.32
CA GLY A 86 4.91 4.78 -2.53
C GLY A 86 5.31 3.31 -2.41
N VAL A 87 5.69 2.69 -3.51
CA VAL A 87 6.20 1.30 -3.51
C VAL A 87 7.43 1.17 -2.63
N GLY A 88 8.38 2.10 -2.72
CA GLY A 88 9.58 2.11 -1.87
C GLY A 88 9.24 2.21 -0.38
N VAL A 89 8.36 3.13 0.00
CA VAL A 89 7.89 3.31 1.38
C VAL A 89 7.13 2.08 1.86
N PHE A 90 6.28 1.49 1.03
CA PHE A 90 5.56 0.25 1.34
C PHE A 90 6.52 -0.90 1.65
N ILE A 91 7.54 -1.11 0.83
CA ILE A 91 8.56 -2.15 1.04
C ILE A 91 9.31 -1.92 2.36
N VAL A 92 9.71 -0.67 2.66
CA VAL A 92 10.37 -0.33 3.93
C VAL A 92 9.45 -0.65 5.11
N GLY A 93 8.18 -0.29 5.05
CA GLY A 93 7.19 -0.63 6.08
C GLY A 93 7.01 -2.13 6.24
N LEU A 94 6.96 -2.88 5.14
CA LEU A 94 6.83 -4.33 5.14
C LEU A 94 8.04 -5.02 5.78
N LEU A 95 9.25 -4.60 5.43
CA LEU A 95 10.48 -5.11 6.05
C LEU A 95 10.53 -4.76 7.54
N GLY A 96 10.17 -3.54 7.91
CA GLY A 96 10.08 -3.12 9.30
C GLY A 96 9.10 -3.97 10.11
N ALA A 97 7.94 -4.30 9.55
CA ALA A 97 6.97 -5.19 10.19
C ALA A 97 7.50 -6.61 10.35
N GLY A 98 8.21 -7.13 9.33
CA GLY A 98 8.80 -8.47 9.37
C GLY A 98 9.92 -8.63 10.42
N PHE A 99 10.64 -7.57 10.72
CA PHE A 99 11.72 -7.53 11.71
C PHE A 99 11.32 -6.88 13.05
N ALA A 100 10.05 -6.58 13.24
CA ALA A 100 9.58 -5.93 14.46
C ALA A 100 9.82 -6.82 15.69
N ALA A 101 10.57 -6.30 16.65
CA ALA A 101 10.87 -6.97 17.92
C ALA A 101 9.89 -6.58 19.04
N SER A 102 9.03 -5.62 18.81
CA SER A 102 8.00 -5.14 19.74
C SER A 102 6.73 -4.76 18.99
N MET A 103 5.61 -4.71 19.72
CA MET A 103 4.32 -4.31 19.13
C MET A 103 4.33 -2.84 18.69
N GLU A 104 5.04 -1.97 19.41
CA GLU A 104 5.22 -0.57 19.04
C GLU A 104 5.97 -0.42 17.69
N ALA A 105 7.04 -1.21 17.50
CA ALA A 105 7.76 -1.25 16.22
C ALA A 105 6.87 -1.76 15.07
N LEU A 106 6.04 -2.74 15.34
CA LEU A 106 5.05 -3.27 14.40
C LEU A 106 4.01 -2.20 14.03
N LEU A 107 3.49 -1.45 14.99
CA LEU A 107 2.54 -0.35 14.77
C LEU A 107 3.13 0.74 13.87
N VAL A 108 4.35 1.17 14.14
CA VAL A 108 5.05 2.16 13.31
C VAL A 108 5.26 1.64 11.90
N SER A 109 5.68 0.39 11.76
CA SER A 109 5.88 -0.26 10.46
C SER A 109 4.58 -0.37 9.66
N ARG A 110 3.47 -0.68 10.31
CA ARG A 110 2.14 -0.72 9.70
C ARG A 110 1.68 0.65 9.22
N PHE A 111 1.94 1.70 9.99
CA PHE A 111 1.66 3.07 9.56
C PHE A 111 2.48 3.46 8.33
N VAL A 112 3.79 3.19 8.34
CA VAL A 112 4.70 3.45 7.20
C VAL A 112 4.23 2.68 5.96
N GLN A 113 3.86 1.41 6.13
CA GLN A 113 3.32 0.57 5.07
C GLN A 113 2.01 1.14 4.50
N GLY A 114 1.13 1.65 5.36
CA GLY A 114 -0.09 2.35 4.96
C GLY A 114 0.21 3.59 4.11
N VAL A 115 1.16 4.41 4.52
CA VAL A 115 1.61 5.58 3.74
C VAL A 115 2.13 5.17 2.36
N GLY A 116 2.85 4.06 2.27
CA GLY A 116 3.32 3.56 0.98
C GLY A 116 2.21 2.95 0.10
N GLY A 117 1.14 2.45 0.71
CA GLY A 117 0.01 1.80 0.02
C GLY A 117 -1.12 2.74 -0.41
N GLY A 118 -1.08 3.99 0.02
CA GLY A 118 -2.03 5.03 -0.41
C GLY A 118 -1.48 5.82 -1.57
#